data_69ef53f99b23eaa9e161f334e0fd0ebe
#
_entry.id   69ef53f99b23eaa9e161f334e0fd0ebe
#
_cell.length_a   1.000
_cell.length_b   1.000
_cell.length_c   1.000
_cell.angle_alpha   90.00
_cell.angle_beta   90.00
_cell.angle_gamma   90.00
#
_symmetry.space_group_name_H-M   'P 1'
#
loop_
_entity.id
_entity.type
_entity.pdbx_description
1 polymer ?
#
loop_
_entity_poly.entity_id
_entity_poly.type
_entity_poly.pdbx_seq_one_letter_code
_entity_poly.pdbx_strand_id
1 'polypeptide(L)'
;MLVATSVGEWCFNTAPLRVASLGAHFAPVTLAKKLTQLTADLAIIDDPQERLGAVVDRAKKLPPLADAERTDAHRVRGCISLVYLVSEVRDGRCSFRCEADGPLVRGLVALLCNFYSGATPADIATFEPDPLEALDLARNLSPTRRNGLASARATIRAFAHSHPS
;
A
#
# COMPACT_ATOMS: atom_id res chain seq x y z
N MET A 1 17.16 10.12 31.78
CA MET A 1 16.01 10.83 31.21
C MET A 1 15.82 10.30 29.80
N LEU A 2 15.00 9.25 29.66
CA LEU A 2 14.78 8.53 28.39
C LEU A 2 13.63 9.22 27.66
N VAL A 3 13.92 9.84 26.52
CA VAL A 3 12.90 10.32 25.59
C VAL A 3 12.53 9.16 24.69
N ALA A 4 11.43 8.51 24.97
CA ALA A 4 10.84 7.51 24.09
C ALA A 4 10.19 8.24 22.90
N THR A 5 10.87 8.27 21.76
CA THR A 5 10.28 8.64 20.49
C THR A 5 9.38 7.52 20.03
N SER A 6 8.08 7.66 20.32
CA SER A 6 7.03 6.83 19.76
C SER A 6 6.91 7.15 18.26
N VAL A 7 7.64 6.42 17.44
CA VAL A 7 7.42 6.38 15.99
C VAL A 7 6.10 5.63 15.79
N GLY A 8 5.06 6.36 15.36
CA GLY A 8 3.72 5.82 15.19
C GLY A 8 3.73 4.49 14.41
N GLU A 9 3.27 3.45 15.07
CA GLU A 9 3.08 2.14 14.43
C GLU A 9 2.02 2.28 13.34
N TRP A 10 2.47 2.16 12.11
CA TRP A 10 1.56 1.96 10.99
C TRP A 10 0.86 0.62 11.23
N CYS A 11 -0.38 0.66 11.67
CA CYS A 11 -1.15 -0.55 11.92
C CYS A 11 -1.41 -1.29 10.61
N PHE A 12 -0.51 -2.23 10.28
CA PHE A 12 -0.86 -3.34 9.42
C PHE A 12 -1.82 -4.21 10.21
N ASN A 13 -3.12 -4.02 10.00
CA ASN A 13 -4.12 -4.82 10.67
C ASN A 13 -4.14 -6.24 10.06
N THR A 14 -3.30 -7.12 10.60
CA THR A 14 -3.24 -8.55 10.24
C THR A 14 -4.08 -9.44 11.15
N ALA A 15 -4.88 -8.88 12.04
CA ALA A 15 -5.73 -9.66 12.92
C ALA A 15 -7.15 -9.79 12.35
N PRO A 16 -7.77 -10.99 12.36
CA PRO A 16 -9.19 -11.11 12.18
C PRO A 16 -9.86 -10.49 13.41
N LEU A 17 -10.34 -9.26 13.28
CA LEU A 17 -11.14 -8.63 14.32
C LEU A 17 -12.41 -9.46 14.55
N ARG A 18 -12.45 -10.19 15.64
CA ARG A 18 -13.71 -10.51 16.31
C ARG A 18 -14.34 -9.18 16.69
N VAL A 19 -15.28 -8.72 15.90
CA VAL A 19 -16.07 -7.54 16.19
C VAL A 19 -17.00 -7.88 17.34
N ALA A 20 -16.58 -7.57 18.57
CA ALA A 20 -17.52 -7.33 19.65
C ALA A 20 -18.11 -5.94 19.40
N SER A 21 -19.42 -5.93 19.15
CA SER A 21 -20.28 -4.77 19.01
C SER A 21 -20.05 -3.74 20.11
N LEU A 22 -19.42 -2.63 19.78
CA LEU A 22 -19.52 -1.37 20.50
C LEU A 22 -19.42 -0.25 19.45
N GLY A 23 -20.53 0.44 19.25
CA GLY A 23 -20.70 1.49 18.24
C GLY A 23 -19.83 2.72 18.49
N ALA A 24 -18.58 2.65 18.12
CA ALA A 24 -17.77 3.83 17.87
C ALA A 24 -17.74 4.04 16.35
N HIS A 25 -18.44 5.04 15.88
CA HIS A 25 -18.34 5.57 14.51
C HIS A 25 -16.93 6.14 14.36
N PHE A 26 -15.95 5.28 14.07
CA PHE A 26 -14.69 5.73 13.52
C PHE A 26 -15.03 6.24 12.11
N ALA A 27 -15.02 7.56 11.94
CA ALA A 27 -15.14 8.17 10.62
C ALA A 27 -14.10 7.53 9.67
N PRO A 28 -14.51 7.07 8.49
CA PRO A 28 -13.58 6.41 7.57
C PRO A 28 -12.43 7.38 7.26
N VAL A 29 -11.20 6.93 7.49
CA VAL A 29 -10.03 7.73 7.16
C VAL A 29 -9.96 7.80 5.64
N THR A 30 -10.19 8.98 5.09
CA THR A 30 -10.15 9.20 3.63
C THR A 30 -8.73 9.00 3.10
N LEU A 31 -8.60 8.63 1.82
CA LEU A 31 -7.28 8.50 1.15
C LEU A 31 -6.47 9.80 1.22
N ALA A 32 -7.13 10.96 1.15
CA ALA A 32 -6.47 12.26 1.31
C ALA A 32 -5.83 12.41 2.71
N LYS A 33 -6.55 12.04 3.77
CA LYS A 33 -5.99 12.06 5.14
C LYS A 33 -4.86 11.06 5.31
N LYS A 34 -4.99 9.86 4.73
CA LYS A 34 -3.91 8.87 4.72
C LYS A 34 -2.66 9.42 4.04
N LEU A 35 -2.80 10.08 2.89
CA LEU A 35 -1.68 10.68 2.18
C LEU A 35 -1.00 11.76 3.01
N THR A 36 -1.78 12.67 3.60
CA THR A 36 -1.25 13.73 4.48
C THR A 36 -0.48 13.14 5.66
N GLN A 37 -1.02 12.12 6.32
CA GLN A 37 -0.35 11.46 7.44
C GLN A 37 0.95 10.77 7.00
N LEU A 38 0.92 10.02 5.90
CA LEU A 38 2.11 9.37 5.34
C LEU A 38 3.19 10.37 4.97
N THR A 39 2.80 11.49 4.38
CA THR A 39 3.73 12.57 4.04
C THR A 39 4.39 13.15 5.29
N ALA A 40 3.61 13.41 6.33
CA ALA A 40 4.13 13.90 7.61
C ALA A 40 5.08 12.89 8.28
N ASP A 41 4.71 11.61 8.29
CA ASP A 41 5.50 10.54 8.90
C ASP A 41 6.85 10.32 8.18
N LEU A 42 6.85 10.42 6.85
CA LEU A 42 8.07 10.26 6.06
C LEU A 42 8.92 11.54 5.99
N ALA A 43 8.33 12.70 6.19
CA ALA A 43 9.05 13.98 6.22
C ALA A 43 10.03 14.10 7.41
N ILE A 44 9.86 13.27 8.45
CA ILE A 44 10.80 13.18 9.58
C ILE A 44 12.17 12.65 9.15
N ILE A 45 12.20 11.88 8.04
CA ILE A 45 13.42 11.31 7.47
C ILE A 45 13.88 12.24 6.34
N ASP A 46 14.92 13.03 6.57
CA ASP A 46 15.41 14.02 5.60
C ASP A 46 16.02 13.37 4.35
N ASP A 47 16.80 12.32 4.53
CA ASP A 47 17.46 11.64 3.42
C ASP A 47 16.50 10.76 2.61
N PRO A 48 16.39 10.98 1.27
CA PRO A 48 15.50 10.20 0.42
C PRO A 48 15.83 8.71 0.36
N GLN A 49 17.11 8.33 0.49
CA GLN A 49 17.53 6.92 0.47
C GLN A 49 17.14 6.23 1.78
N GLU A 50 17.32 6.90 2.91
CA GLU A 50 16.88 6.40 4.21
C GLU A 50 15.35 6.26 4.26
N ARG A 51 14.62 7.23 3.68
CA ARG A 51 13.16 7.17 3.54
C ARG A 51 12.71 5.94 2.76
N LEU A 52 13.37 5.69 1.63
CA LEU A 52 13.13 4.50 0.81
C LEU A 52 13.48 3.21 1.56
N GLY A 53 14.62 3.19 2.26
CA GLY A 53 15.04 2.10 3.13
C GLY A 53 14.00 1.76 4.19
N ALA A 54 13.45 2.76 4.87
CA ALA A 54 12.41 2.58 5.89
C ALA A 54 11.13 1.93 5.31
N VAL A 55 10.73 2.29 4.09
CA VAL A 55 9.60 1.66 3.40
C VAL A 55 9.89 0.19 3.08
N VAL A 56 11.09 -0.11 2.57
CA VAL A 56 11.51 -1.48 2.25
C VAL A 56 11.58 -2.36 3.52
N ASP A 57 12.12 -1.84 4.61
CA ASP A 57 12.25 -2.59 5.86
C ASP A 57 10.88 -2.91 6.50
N ARG A 58 9.92 -2.02 6.34
CA ARG A 58 8.54 -2.30 6.77
C ARG A 58 7.91 -3.43 5.98
N ALA A 59 8.14 -3.46 4.67
CA ALA A 59 7.59 -4.52 3.81
C ALA A 59 8.17 -5.91 4.12
N LYS A 60 9.40 -5.99 4.64
CA LYS A 60 10.01 -7.26 5.08
C LYS A 60 9.24 -7.94 6.21
N LYS A 61 8.50 -7.17 7.01
CA LYS A 61 7.68 -7.67 8.13
C LYS A 61 6.33 -8.23 7.68
N LEU A 62 5.93 -7.98 6.43
CA LEU A 62 4.67 -8.49 5.90
C LEU A 62 4.78 -9.98 5.59
N PRO A 63 3.71 -10.75 5.89
CA PRO A 63 3.69 -12.15 5.51
C PRO A 63 3.76 -12.28 3.98
N PRO A 64 4.47 -13.31 3.46
CA PRO A 64 4.47 -13.60 2.04
C PRO A 64 3.08 -14.07 1.60
N LEU A 65 2.79 -13.95 0.31
CA LEU A 65 1.62 -14.59 -0.29
C LEU A 65 1.80 -16.11 -0.28
N ALA A 66 0.71 -16.84 -0.08
CA ALA A 66 0.71 -18.28 -0.24
C ALA A 66 1.04 -18.69 -1.69
N ASP A 67 1.66 -19.85 -1.89
CA ASP A 67 2.05 -20.29 -3.24
C ASP A 67 0.83 -20.40 -4.17
N ALA A 68 -0.33 -20.80 -3.64
CA ALA A 68 -1.59 -20.86 -4.37
C ALA A 68 -2.10 -19.46 -4.85
N GLU A 69 -1.63 -18.38 -4.25
CA GLU A 69 -1.98 -17.01 -4.62
C GLU A 69 -1.03 -16.41 -5.67
N ARG A 70 0.14 -17.03 -5.89
CA ARG A 70 1.14 -16.61 -6.89
C ARG A 70 0.83 -17.13 -8.28
N THR A 71 -0.34 -16.79 -8.78
CA THR A 71 -0.85 -17.24 -10.06
C THR A 71 -0.77 -16.15 -11.13
N ASP A 72 -0.88 -16.55 -12.40
CA ASP A 72 -0.91 -15.59 -13.52
C ASP A 72 -2.11 -14.64 -13.45
N ALA A 73 -3.20 -15.03 -12.79
CA ALA A 73 -4.35 -14.16 -12.55
C ALA A 73 -4.03 -12.97 -11.62
N HIS A 74 -3.11 -13.16 -10.66
CA HIS A 74 -2.69 -12.13 -9.73
C HIS A 74 -1.41 -11.41 -10.18
N ARG A 75 -0.86 -11.79 -11.33
CA ARG A 75 0.37 -11.18 -11.85
C ARG A 75 0.12 -9.79 -12.42
N VAL A 76 0.85 -8.80 -11.93
CA VAL A 76 0.85 -7.44 -12.49
C VAL A 76 1.58 -7.45 -13.83
N ARG A 77 0.86 -7.13 -14.91
CA ARG A 77 1.42 -7.04 -16.26
C ARG A 77 2.17 -5.72 -16.44
N GLY A 78 3.21 -5.73 -17.28
CA GLY A 78 4.01 -4.52 -17.56
C GLY A 78 5.12 -4.23 -16.54
N CYS A 79 5.32 -5.12 -15.56
CA CYS A 79 6.46 -5.06 -14.65
C CYS A 79 7.52 -6.07 -15.09
N ILE A 80 8.82 -5.67 -15.13
CA ILE A 80 9.93 -6.59 -15.40
C ILE A 80 10.12 -7.54 -14.20
N SER A 81 10.02 -7.04 -12.98
CA SER A 81 9.99 -7.87 -11.78
C SER A 81 8.70 -8.69 -11.75
N LEU A 82 8.76 -9.90 -11.24
CA LEU A 82 7.56 -10.66 -10.92
C LEU A 82 6.87 -9.98 -9.73
N VAL A 83 5.68 -9.46 -9.99
CA VAL A 83 4.83 -8.84 -8.97
C VAL A 83 3.48 -9.54 -9.01
N TYR A 84 3.05 -10.03 -7.86
CA TYR A 84 1.72 -10.59 -7.63
C TYR A 84 0.93 -9.65 -6.72
N LEU A 85 -0.33 -9.42 -7.04
CA LEU A 85 -1.22 -8.54 -6.31
C LEU A 85 -2.57 -9.22 -6.13
N VAL A 86 -2.92 -9.53 -4.90
CA VAL A 86 -4.20 -10.12 -4.52
C VAL A 86 -5.12 -9.01 -4.05
N SER A 87 -6.32 -8.95 -4.61
CA SER A 87 -7.31 -7.92 -4.35
C SER A 87 -8.62 -8.54 -3.90
N GLU A 88 -9.20 -8.04 -2.82
CA GLU A 88 -10.45 -8.53 -2.26
C GLU A 88 -11.34 -7.34 -1.84
N VAL A 89 -12.66 -7.53 -1.87
CA VAL A 89 -13.62 -6.62 -1.22
C VAL A 89 -14.26 -7.35 -0.06
N ARG A 90 -14.17 -6.77 1.14
CA ARG A 90 -14.83 -7.27 2.36
C ARG A 90 -15.54 -6.10 3.05
N ASP A 91 -16.81 -6.28 3.36
CA ASP A 91 -17.63 -5.27 4.03
C ASP A 91 -17.60 -3.90 3.30
N GLY A 92 -17.64 -3.91 1.95
CA GLY A 92 -17.59 -2.72 1.12
C GLY A 92 -16.24 -2.00 1.07
N ARG A 93 -15.17 -2.61 1.59
CA ARG A 93 -13.80 -2.07 1.60
C ARG A 93 -12.84 -2.96 0.86
N CYS A 94 -11.93 -2.35 0.12
CA CYS A 94 -10.88 -3.06 -0.58
C CYS A 94 -9.75 -3.49 0.38
N SER A 95 -9.19 -4.65 0.10
CA SER A 95 -7.98 -5.15 0.75
C SER A 95 -7.02 -5.62 -0.32
N PHE A 96 -5.76 -5.24 -0.21
CA PHE A 96 -4.71 -5.56 -1.18
C PHE A 96 -3.51 -6.17 -0.47
N ARG A 97 -2.99 -7.25 -1.03
CA ARG A 97 -1.75 -7.91 -0.60
C ARG A 97 -0.86 -8.15 -1.79
N CYS A 98 0.44 -8.13 -1.61
CA CYS A 98 1.38 -8.30 -2.72
C CYS A 98 2.61 -9.12 -2.35
N GLU A 99 3.26 -9.65 -3.38
CA GLU A 99 4.58 -10.24 -3.34
C GLU A 99 5.38 -9.77 -4.56
N ALA A 100 6.69 -9.61 -4.42
CA ALA A 100 7.58 -9.29 -5.54
C ALA A 100 8.98 -9.84 -5.31
N ASP A 101 9.70 -10.16 -6.40
CA ASP A 101 11.04 -10.75 -6.36
C ASP A 101 12.09 -9.82 -5.75
N GLY A 102 11.97 -8.51 -6.00
CA GLY A 102 12.95 -7.53 -5.52
C GLY A 102 12.47 -6.80 -4.27
N PRO A 103 13.31 -6.66 -3.23
CA PRO A 103 12.92 -6.03 -1.96
C PRO A 103 12.45 -4.58 -2.15
N LEU A 104 13.05 -3.82 -3.04
CA LEU A 104 12.66 -2.46 -3.35
C LEU A 104 11.26 -2.39 -3.99
N VAL A 105 11.02 -3.21 -5.02
CA VAL A 105 9.72 -3.26 -5.69
C VAL A 105 8.66 -3.77 -4.72
N ARG A 106 8.95 -4.81 -3.95
CA ARG A 106 8.06 -5.32 -2.90
C ARG A 106 7.70 -4.23 -1.89
N GLY A 107 8.68 -3.44 -1.44
CA GLY A 107 8.47 -2.34 -0.50
C GLY A 107 7.50 -1.29 -1.02
N LEU A 108 7.70 -0.85 -2.26
CA LEU A 108 6.88 0.21 -2.86
C LEU A 108 5.47 -0.28 -3.24
N VAL A 109 5.35 -1.51 -3.76
CA VAL A 109 4.02 -2.10 -4.04
C VAL A 109 3.27 -2.37 -2.73
N ALA A 110 3.95 -2.84 -1.68
CA ALA A 110 3.34 -3.02 -0.36
C ALA A 110 2.84 -1.69 0.23
N LEU A 111 3.56 -0.59 0.03
CA LEU A 111 3.10 0.74 0.41
C LEU A 111 1.80 1.10 -0.31
N LEU A 112 1.72 0.88 -1.64
CA LEU A 112 0.50 1.11 -2.42
C LEU A 112 -0.66 0.24 -1.91
N CYS A 113 -0.42 -1.05 -1.70
CA CYS A 113 -1.42 -1.97 -1.15
C CYS A 113 -1.96 -1.48 0.20
N ASN A 114 -1.08 -1.10 1.11
CA ASN A 114 -1.46 -0.59 2.43
C ASN A 114 -2.20 0.75 2.34
N PHE A 115 -1.75 1.63 1.45
CA PHE A 115 -2.38 2.94 1.26
C PHE A 115 -3.84 2.80 0.83
N TYR A 116 -4.11 1.96 -0.18
CA TYR A 116 -5.45 1.78 -0.72
C TYR A 116 -6.33 0.81 0.09
N SER A 117 -5.75 -0.08 0.90
CA SER A 117 -6.52 -1.00 1.75
C SER A 117 -7.38 -0.25 2.79
N GLY A 118 -8.59 -0.75 2.99
CA GLY A 118 -9.58 -0.15 3.89
C GLY A 118 -10.38 1.00 3.28
N ALA A 119 -10.06 1.44 2.07
CA ALA A 119 -10.88 2.40 1.32
C ALA A 119 -12.01 1.70 0.56
N THR A 120 -13.06 2.43 0.23
CA THR A 120 -14.12 1.92 -0.64
C THR A 120 -13.65 1.88 -2.09
N PRO A 121 -14.23 1.02 -2.95
CA PRO A 121 -13.94 1.05 -4.38
C PRO A 121 -14.14 2.43 -5.02
N ALA A 122 -15.19 3.14 -4.64
CA ALA A 122 -15.49 4.48 -5.13
C ALA A 122 -14.39 5.50 -4.77
N ASP A 123 -13.90 5.46 -3.52
CA ASP A 123 -12.80 6.34 -3.07
C ASP A 123 -11.52 6.08 -3.86
N ILE A 124 -11.21 4.80 -4.12
CA ILE A 124 -10.00 4.42 -4.88
C ILE A 124 -10.11 4.86 -6.34
N ALA A 125 -11.28 4.63 -6.95
CA ALA A 125 -11.53 4.97 -8.35
C ALA A 125 -11.39 6.46 -8.63
N THR A 126 -11.83 7.31 -7.70
CA THR A 126 -11.82 8.78 -7.83
C THR A 126 -10.54 9.44 -7.31
N PHE A 127 -9.68 8.70 -6.61
CA PHE A 127 -8.45 9.25 -6.03
C PHE A 127 -7.35 9.42 -7.10
N GLU A 128 -7.11 10.65 -7.53
CA GLU A 128 -6.15 10.97 -8.60
C GLU A 128 -4.68 11.04 -8.16
N PRO A 129 -4.30 11.60 -6.98
CA PRO A 129 -2.90 11.73 -6.62
C PRO A 129 -2.15 10.39 -6.63
N ASP A 130 -0.90 10.38 -7.12
CA ASP A 130 -0.03 9.21 -7.00
C ASP A 130 0.69 9.26 -5.65
N PRO A 131 0.45 8.27 -4.76
CA PRO A 131 1.08 8.26 -3.44
C PRO A 131 2.61 8.20 -3.49
N LEU A 132 3.19 7.49 -4.48
CA LEU A 132 4.65 7.35 -4.59
C LEU A 132 5.31 8.64 -5.05
N GLU A 133 4.65 9.40 -5.94
CA GLU A 133 5.12 10.71 -6.36
C GLU A 133 4.96 11.74 -5.25
N ALA A 134 3.79 11.77 -4.60
CA ALA A 134 3.52 12.69 -3.50
C ALA A 134 4.47 12.49 -2.31
N LEU A 135 4.97 11.27 -2.10
CA LEU A 135 5.94 10.93 -1.06
C LEU A 135 7.41 11.04 -1.51
N ASP A 136 7.65 11.50 -2.75
CA ASP A 136 8.98 11.60 -3.37
C ASP A 136 9.78 10.28 -3.38
N LEU A 137 9.07 9.14 -3.43
CA LEU A 137 9.68 7.81 -3.43
C LEU A 137 10.03 7.30 -4.83
N ALA A 138 9.43 7.87 -5.87
CA ALA A 138 9.63 7.46 -7.26
C ALA A 138 10.78 8.20 -7.97
N ARG A 139 11.26 9.32 -7.41
CA ARG A 139 12.19 10.26 -8.07
C ARG A 139 13.49 9.62 -8.54
N ASN A 140 14.08 8.77 -7.70
CA ASN A 140 15.39 8.15 -7.97
C ASN A 140 15.28 6.75 -8.60
N LEU A 141 14.09 6.35 -9.05
CA LEU A 141 13.88 5.06 -9.69
C LEU A 141 14.14 5.15 -11.19
N SER A 142 14.64 4.06 -11.76
CA SER A 142 14.75 3.93 -13.22
C SER A 142 13.36 4.01 -13.88
N PRO A 143 13.27 4.46 -15.15
CA PRO A 143 12.01 4.51 -15.88
C PRO A 143 11.25 3.18 -15.87
N THR A 144 11.96 2.08 -16.03
CA THR A 144 11.40 0.73 -16.00
C THR A 144 10.71 0.40 -14.67
N ARG A 145 11.34 0.77 -13.53
CA ARG A 145 10.75 0.55 -12.21
C ARG A 145 9.53 1.44 -12.00
N ARG A 146 9.59 2.70 -12.42
CA ARG A 146 8.42 3.61 -12.38
C ARG A 146 7.25 3.05 -13.18
N ASN A 147 7.49 2.54 -14.39
CA ASN A 147 6.45 1.93 -15.20
C ASN A 147 5.81 0.70 -14.52
N GLY A 148 6.62 -0.15 -13.88
CA GLY A 148 6.11 -1.29 -13.13
C GLY A 148 5.23 -0.89 -11.94
N LEU A 149 5.61 0.14 -11.21
CA LEU A 149 4.83 0.67 -10.09
C LEU A 149 3.53 1.35 -10.56
N ALA A 150 3.59 2.07 -11.67
CA ALA A 150 2.40 2.63 -12.31
C ALA A 150 1.43 1.51 -12.74
N SER A 151 1.95 0.38 -13.27
CA SER A 151 1.13 -0.79 -13.60
C SER A 151 0.49 -1.42 -12.36
N ALA A 152 1.21 -1.51 -11.23
CA ALA A 152 0.65 -2.01 -9.98
C ALA A 152 -0.48 -1.09 -9.48
N ARG A 153 -0.28 0.23 -9.50
CA ARG A 153 -1.33 1.20 -9.15
C ARG A 153 -2.53 1.10 -10.08
N ALA A 154 -2.30 0.98 -11.39
CA ALA A 154 -3.36 0.81 -12.38
C ALA A 154 -4.18 -0.47 -12.13
N THR A 155 -3.52 -1.57 -11.72
CA THR A 155 -4.20 -2.82 -11.36
C THR A 155 -5.11 -2.63 -10.14
N ILE A 156 -4.66 -1.92 -9.10
CA ILE A 156 -5.47 -1.58 -7.92
C ILE A 156 -6.69 -0.75 -8.32
N ARG A 157 -6.52 0.29 -9.14
CA ARG A 157 -7.62 1.14 -9.60
C ARG A 157 -8.60 0.39 -10.50
N ALA A 158 -8.10 -0.44 -11.41
CA ALA A 158 -8.94 -1.27 -12.27
C ALA A 158 -9.82 -2.23 -11.46
N PHE A 159 -9.26 -2.84 -10.40
CA PHE A 159 -10.02 -3.67 -9.48
C PHE A 159 -11.14 -2.87 -8.81
N ALA A 160 -10.85 -1.67 -8.32
CA ALA A 160 -11.84 -0.79 -7.71
C ALA A 160 -12.97 -0.40 -8.70
N HIS A 161 -12.61 -0.08 -9.95
CA HIS A 161 -13.59 0.24 -10.99
C HIS A 161 -14.50 -0.95 -11.34
N SER A 162 -14.01 -2.18 -11.24
CA SER A 162 -14.81 -3.39 -11.54
C SER A 162 -15.73 -3.82 -10.39
N HIS A 163 -15.62 -3.19 -9.22
CA HIS A 163 -16.42 -3.46 -8.03
C HIS A 163 -17.13 -2.19 -7.52
N PRO A 164 -18.00 -1.57 -8.33
CA PRO A 164 -18.74 -0.40 -7.86
C PRO A 164 -19.61 -0.78 -6.65
N SER A 165 -19.57 0.04 -5.61
CA SER A 165 -20.34 -0.12 -4.36
C SER A 165 -21.78 0.29 -4.57
#